data_f834d45f7b3b900ba168bc4f5a44d2bf
#
_entry.id   f834d45f7b3b900ba168bc4f5a44d2bf
#
_cell.length_a   1.000
_cell.length_b   1.000
_cell.length_c   1.000
_cell.angle_alpha   90.00
_cell.angle_beta   90.00
_cell.angle_gamma   90.00
#
_symmetry.space_group_name_H-M   'P 1'
#
loop_
_entity.id
_entity.type
_entity.pdbx_description
1 polymer ?
#
loop_
_entity_poly.entity_id
_entity_poly.type
_entity_poly.pdbx_seq_one_letter_code
_entity_poly.pdbx_strand_id
1 'polypeptide(L)'
;MVASVQEDSKASYIYLYKKDGSALDIYVKSLLSGDGYPVDVSLSPGGTQWITSFMYLEQGMIKNKIVFYNFGLGKNDPKRVVGIFLPEDLSDAMAGRVRFMDESHAVAFTDKGLQFLSTRVETSPESTSQILLDENIRRISYKNQYAGVITDNGSGADPYCLRIYKPDGSTVFETTFSYQYTGFDIEGDLVMLYNDNSCCIYNMAGTRKFSGTFDFTVNKVLAGRFPGTILIMGNQKMEEIRLK
;
A
#
# COMPACT_ATOMS: atom_id res chain seq x y z
N MET A 1 2.29 7.56 14.43
CA MET A 1 2.79 6.38 15.13
C MET A 1 3.57 5.52 14.14
N VAL A 2 4.44 4.65 14.63
CA VAL A 2 5.24 3.73 13.82
C VAL A 2 5.13 2.37 14.46
N ALA A 3 4.99 1.32 13.66
CA ALA A 3 5.06 -0.06 14.10
C ALA A 3 6.42 -0.66 13.73
N SER A 4 6.96 -1.50 14.57
CA SER A 4 8.13 -2.33 14.27
C SER A 4 7.88 -3.77 14.65
N VAL A 5 8.51 -4.68 13.93
CA VAL A 5 8.45 -6.11 14.22
C VAL A 5 9.81 -6.55 14.80
N GLN A 6 9.76 -7.24 15.92
CA GLN A 6 10.92 -7.93 16.51
C GLN A 6 10.60 -9.41 16.60
N GLU A 7 11.58 -10.24 16.31
CA GLU A 7 11.43 -11.69 16.30
C GLU A 7 12.34 -12.35 17.34
N ASP A 8 11.83 -13.40 17.96
CA ASP A 8 12.61 -14.41 18.64
C ASP A 8 12.36 -15.78 18.00
N SER A 9 12.96 -16.84 18.52
CA SER A 9 12.86 -18.18 17.93
C SER A 9 11.44 -18.79 17.97
N LYS A 10 10.47 -18.16 18.64
CA LYS A 10 9.12 -18.72 18.85
C LYS A 10 8.00 -17.72 18.61
N ALA A 11 8.30 -16.44 18.60
CA ALA A 11 7.28 -15.40 18.50
C ALA A 11 7.79 -14.16 17.75
N SER A 12 6.87 -13.47 17.12
CA SER A 12 7.07 -12.11 16.61
C SER A 12 6.33 -11.12 17.50
N TYR A 13 6.93 -9.97 17.71
CA TYR A 13 6.35 -8.87 18.48
C TYR A 13 6.20 -7.65 17.61
N ILE A 14 5.00 -7.09 17.55
CA ILE A 14 4.71 -5.85 16.84
C ILE A 14 4.54 -4.76 17.87
N TYR A 15 5.46 -3.81 17.92
CA TYR A 15 5.46 -2.69 18.87
C TYR A 15 4.98 -1.40 18.21
N LEU A 16 4.28 -0.59 18.98
CA LEU A 16 3.89 0.76 18.58
C LEU A 16 4.80 1.81 19.24
N TYR A 17 5.19 2.79 18.43
CA TYR A 17 5.98 3.94 18.85
C TYR A 17 5.31 5.25 18.47
N LYS A 18 5.48 6.28 19.28
CA LYS A 18 5.17 7.66 18.90
C LYS A 18 6.21 8.19 17.91
N LYS A 19 5.92 9.34 17.28
CA LYS A 19 6.86 9.99 16.35
C LYS A 19 8.18 10.43 17.01
N ASP A 20 8.17 10.69 18.32
CA ASP A 20 9.36 11.02 19.10
C ASP A 20 10.23 9.81 19.47
N GLY A 21 9.83 8.62 19.04
CA GLY A 21 10.54 7.36 19.30
C GLY A 21 10.22 6.72 20.64
N SER A 22 9.39 7.35 21.50
CA SER A 22 8.96 6.73 22.75
C SER A 22 8.04 5.54 22.47
N ALA A 23 8.31 4.40 23.14
CA ALA A 23 7.46 3.23 23.05
C ALA A 23 6.09 3.51 23.69
N LEU A 24 5.06 2.98 23.08
CA LEU A 24 3.78 2.80 23.72
C LEU A 24 3.78 1.43 24.40
N ASP A 25 3.18 1.32 25.58
CA ASP A 25 2.96 0.02 26.26
C ASP A 25 1.88 -0.81 25.54
N ILE A 26 1.94 -0.79 24.22
CA ILE A 26 1.02 -1.49 23.33
C ILE A 26 1.84 -2.31 22.35
N TYR A 27 1.66 -3.62 22.43
CA TYR A 27 2.26 -4.55 21.49
C TYR A 27 1.31 -5.72 21.23
N VAL A 28 1.52 -6.38 20.09
CA VAL A 28 0.91 -7.67 19.79
C VAL A 28 2.01 -8.70 19.71
N LYS A 29 1.84 -9.78 20.47
CA LYS A 29 2.66 -10.98 20.36
C LYS A 29 1.93 -11.99 19.49
N SER A 30 2.57 -12.46 18.44
CA SER A 30 2.12 -13.59 17.63
C SER A 30 3.06 -14.79 17.82
N LEU A 31 2.47 -15.96 18.01
CA LEU A 31 3.23 -17.21 18.10
C LEU A 31 3.40 -17.78 16.69
N LEU A 32 4.63 -18.06 16.30
CA LEU A 32 4.95 -18.55 14.95
C LEU A 32 4.22 -19.86 14.61
N SER A 33 4.01 -20.72 15.61
CA SER A 33 3.32 -22.00 15.44
C SER A 33 1.79 -21.92 15.32
N GLY A 34 1.17 -20.80 15.72
CA GLY A 34 -0.30 -20.65 15.74
C GLY A 34 -0.78 -19.44 14.95
N ASP A 35 -0.10 -18.31 15.13
CA ASP A 35 -0.52 -17.06 14.48
C ASP A 35 0.22 -16.80 13.17
N GLY A 36 1.42 -17.33 13.00
CA GLY A 36 2.28 -17.13 11.83
C GLY A 36 3.20 -15.92 11.94
N TYR A 37 3.88 -15.64 10.84
CA TYR A 37 4.82 -14.52 10.69
C TYR A 37 4.09 -13.28 10.17
N PRO A 38 4.25 -12.10 10.82
CA PRO A 38 3.77 -10.84 10.27
C PRO A 38 4.61 -10.44 9.06
N VAL A 39 3.96 -10.29 7.92
CA VAL A 39 4.57 -9.92 6.65
C VAL A 39 4.61 -8.40 6.49
N ASP A 40 3.51 -7.74 6.82
CA ASP A 40 3.37 -6.29 6.73
C ASP A 40 2.34 -5.78 7.74
N VAL A 41 2.52 -4.52 8.16
CA VAL A 41 1.65 -3.86 9.13
C VAL A 41 1.38 -2.43 8.71
N SER A 42 0.15 -1.98 8.90
CA SER A 42 -0.26 -0.59 8.67
C SER A 42 -1.12 -0.07 9.82
N LEU A 43 -0.92 1.19 10.16
CA LEU A 43 -1.71 1.91 11.16
C LEU A 43 -2.72 2.81 10.47
N SER A 44 -3.92 2.95 11.05
CA SER A 44 -4.83 4.02 10.67
C SER A 44 -4.17 5.39 10.94
N PRO A 45 -4.54 6.45 10.22
CA PRO A 45 -4.00 7.79 10.45
C PRO A 45 -4.12 8.27 11.91
N GLY A 46 -5.23 7.99 12.58
CA GLY A 46 -5.44 8.27 14.01
C GLY A 46 -4.70 7.34 14.96
N GLY A 47 -4.23 6.20 14.46
CA GLY A 47 -3.41 5.25 15.22
C GLY A 47 -4.17 4.41 16.24
N THR A 48 -5.48 4.36 16.17
CA THR A 48 -6.32 3.53 17.06
C THR A 48 -6.51 2.13 16.52
N GLN A 49 -6.37 1.96 15.21
CA GLN A 49 -6.50 0.68 14.53
C GLN A 49 -5.21 0.32 13.80
N TRP A 50 -4.96 -0.96 13.68
CA TRP A 50 -3.95 -1.46 12.76
C TRP A 50 -4.40 -2.74 12.04
N ILE A 51 -3.80 -2.98 10.89
CA ILE A 51 -3.98 -4.16 10.06
C ILE A 51 -2.63 -4.85 9.89
N THR A 52 -2.61 -6.17 9.98
CA THR A 52 -1.41 -6.99 9.76
C THR A 52 -1.72 -8.12 8.82
N SER A 53 -0.89 -8.30 7.81
CA SER A 53 -0.85 -9.52 7.02
C SER A 53 0.07 -10.52 7.70
N PHE A 54 -0.39 -11.76 7.88
CA PHE A 54 0.38 -12.87 8.43
C PHE A 54 0.52 -13.98 7.40
N MET A 55 1.68 -14.59 7.36
CA MET A 55 1.96 -15.83 6.66
C MET A 55 2.10 -16.97 7.66
N TYR A 56 1.41 -18.08 7.45
CA TYR A 56 1.47 -19.25 8.32
C TYR A 56 1.48 -20.55 7.52
N LEU A 57 1.84 -21.64 8.20
CA LEU A 57 1.83 -22.98 7.61
C LEU A 57 0.61 -23.73 8.10
N GLU A 58 -0.15 -24.29 7.16
CA GLU A 58 -1.27 -25.18 7.42
C GLU A 58 -1.15 -26.41 6.54
N GLN A 59 -1.07 -27.58 7.15
CA GLN A 59 -0.91 -28.87 6.45
C GLN A 59 0.23 -28.89 5.42
N GLY A 60 1.35 -28.20 5.74
CA GLY A 60 2.51 -28.10 4.85
C GLY A 60 2.39 -27.06 3.73
N MET A 61 1.29 -26.36 3.63
CA MET A 61 1.07 -25.29 2.66
C MET A 61 1.24 -23.92 3.33
N ILE A 62 1.83 -22.97 2.59
CA ILE A 62 1.89 -21.58 3.00
C ILE A 62 0.51 -20.95 2.76
N LYS A 63 -0.03 -20.36 3.83
CA LYS A 63 -1.29 -19.65 3.85
C LYS A 63 -1.08 -18.21 4.33
N ASN A 64 -2.04 -17.35 4.05
CA ASN A 64 -2.04 -15.96 4.46
C ASN A 64 -3.34 -15.62 5.17
N LYS A 65 -3.26 -14.72 6.16
CA LYS A 65 -4.44 -14.11 6.78
C LYS A 65 -4.20 -12.64 7.06
N ILE A 66 -5.26 -11.86 7.03
CA ILE A 66 -5.24 -10.45 7.41
C ILE A 66 -5.96 -10.30 8.73
N VAL A 67 -5.33 -9.65 9.70
CA VAL A 67 -5.86 -9.48 11.05
C VAL A 67 -5.99 -7.99 11.35
N PHE A 68 -7.18 -7.60 11.79
CA PHE A 68 -7.47 -6.25 12.28
C PHE A 68 -7.43 -6.19 13.79
N TYR A 69 -6.81 -5.13 14.29
CA TYR A 69 -6.73 -4.82 15.72
C TYR A 69 -7.28 -3.43 15.98
N ASN A 70 -8.08 -3.29 17.04
CA ASN A 70 -8.55 -2.00 17.52
C ASN A 70 -8.13 -1.80 18.98
N PHE A 71 -7.32 -0.77 19.23
CA PHE A 71 -6.81 -0.42 20.56
C PHE A 71 -7.69 0.59 21.29
N GLY A 72 -8.69 1.18 20.62
CA GLY A 72 -9.68 2.08 21.19
C GLY A 72 -10.82 1.39 21.93
N LEU A 73 -11.10 0.13 21.62
CA LEU A 73 -12.31 -0.60 22.06
C LEU A 73 -12.23 -1.22 23.46
N GLY A 74 -11.22 -0.93 24.24
CA GLY A 74 -11.24 -1.31 25.62
C GLY A 74 -10.10 -2.18 26.10
N LYS A 75 -9.92 -2.14 27.41
CA LYS A 75 -8.80 -2.75 28.13
C LYS A 75 -8.94 -4.26 28.34
N ASN A 76 -10.07 -4.86 27.96
CA ASN A 76 -10.46 -6.21 28.40
C ASN A 76 -10.13 -7.32 27.44
N ASP A 77 -9.79 -7.04 26.15
CA ASP A 77 -9.31 -8.05 25.22
C ASP A 77 -7.79 -7.91 25.05
N PRO A 78 -7.00 -8.87 25.59
CA PRO A 78 -5.54 -8.80 25.48
C PRO A 78 -5.05 -8.91 24.04
N LYS A 79 -5.81 -9.50 23.12
CA LYS A 79 -5.46 -9.57 21.70
C LYS A 79 -6.01 -8.43 20.86
N ARG A 80 -7.07 -7.80 21.31
CA ARG A 80 -7.76 -6.68 20.62
C ARG A 80 -8.07 -6.93 19.14
N VAL A 81 -8.21 -8.19 18.78
CA VAL A 81 -8.56 -8.61 17.43
C VAL A 81 -10.03 -8.35 17.20
N VAL A 82 -10.35 -7.63 16.13
CA VAL A 82 -11.74 -7.30 15.75
C VAL A 82 -12.17 -7.95 14.45
N GLY A 83 -11.23 -8.47 13.64
CA GLY A 83 -11.55 -9.19 12.42
C GLY A 83 -10.37 -10.00 11.92
N ILE A 84 -10.67 -11.13 11.27
CA ILE A 84 -9.69 -11.98 10.59
C ILE A 84 -10.26 -12.36 9.23
N PHE A 85 -9.48 -12.10 8.18
CA PHE A 85 -9.77 -12.53 6.81
C PHE A 85 -8.81 -13.66 6.43
N LEU A 86 -9.36 -14.78 6.04
CA LEU A 86 -8.64 -16.00 5.64
C LEU A 86 -8.43 -16.06 4.11
N PRO A 87 -7.68 -17.05 3.60
CA PRO A 87 -7.44 -17.19 2.16
C PRO A 87 -8.71 -17.26 1.31
N GLU A 88 -9.77 -17.88 1.81
CA GLU A 88 -11.06 -18.01 1.12
C GLU A 88 -11.69 -16.62 0.90
N ASP A 89 -11.59 -15.75 1.91
CA ASP A 89 -12.07 -14.37 1.84
C ASP A 89 -11.22 -13.53 0.87
N LEU A 90 -9.99 -13.96 0.60
CA LEU A 90 -9.01 -13.31 -0.28
C LEU A 90 -8.84 -14.04 -1.62
N SER A 91 -9.77 -14.97 -1.98
CA SER A 91 -9.67 -15.79 -3.18
C SER A 91 -8.36 -16.58 -3.29
N ASP A 92 -7.90 -17.18 -2.20
CA ASP A 92 -6.61 -17.89 -2.09
C ASP A 92 -5.39 -17.03 -2.44
N ALA A 93 -5.49 -15.72 -2.31
CA ALA A 93 -4.40 -14.81 -2.63
C ALA A 93 -3.47 -14.55 -1.44
N MET A 94 -2.22 -14.22 -1.73
CA MET A 94 -1.19 -13.90 -0.74
C MET A 94 -1.02 -12.38 -0.64
N ALA A 95 -1.45 -11.78 0.50
CA ALA A 95 -1.29 -10.36 0.74
C ALA A 95 0.14 -10.02 1.20
N GLY A 96 0.97 -9.57 0.29
CA GLY A 96 2.34 -9.13 0.58
C GLY A 96 2.42 -7.73 1.18
N ARG A 97 1.35 -6.93 1.05
CA ARG A 97 1.30 -5.55 1.53
C ARG A 97 -0.10 -5.18 1.98
N VAL A 98 -0.22 -4.50 3.13
CA VAL A 98 -1.48 -3.97 3.65
C VAL A 98 -1.33 -2.50 4.00
N ARG A 99 -2.34 -1.67 3.69
CA ARG A 99 -2.31 -0.23 3.97
C ARG A 99 -3.67 0.31 4.33
N PHE A 100 -3.71 1.12 5.40
CA PHE A 100 -4.84 2.04 5.60
C PHE A 100 -4.76 3.15 4.55
N MET A 101 -5.88 3.40 3.88
CA MET A 101 -6.05 4.48 2.90
C MET A 101 -6.59 5.74 3.58
N ASP A 102 -7.44 5.56 4.57
CA ASP A 102 -7.97 6.57 5.47
C ASP A 102 -8.30 5.94 6.84
N GLU A 103 -9.07 6.62 7.70
CA GLU A 103 -9.43 6.12 9.04
C GLU A 103 -10.30 4.86 9.02
N SER A 104 -11.02 4.61 7.93
CA SER A 104 -12.04 3.57 7.85
C SER A 104 -11.91 2.63 6.65
N HIS A 105 -10.88 2.79 5.84
CA HIS A 105 -10.64 1.93 4.69
C HIS A 105 -9.20 1.46 4.63
N ALA A 106 -9.02 0.21 4.27
CA ALA A 106 -7.72 -0.40 4.03
C ALA A 106 -7.71 -1.17 2.71
N VAL A 107 -6.53 -1.36 2.16
CA VAL A 107 -6.28 -2.17 0.98
C VAL A 107 -5.20 -3.21 1.29
N ALA A 108 -5.43 -4.43 0.84
CA ALA A 108 -4.42 -5.46 0.74
C ALA A 108 -4.02 -5.64 -0.73
N PHE A 109 -2.74 -5.50 -1.01
CA PHE A 109 -2.15 -5.84 -2.30
C PHE A 109 -1.72 -7.29 -2.25
N THR A 110 -2.35 -8.10 -3.09
CA THR A 110 -2.11 -9.53 -3.17
C THR A 110 -1.39 -9.89 -4.46
N ASP A 111 -0.94 -11.12 -4.55
CA ASP A 111 -0.35 -11.69 -5.78
C ASP A 111 -1.38 -11.85 -6.92
N LYS A 112 -2.69 -11.79 -6.61
CA LYS A 112 -3.78 -11.90 -7.57
C LYS A 112 -4.58 -10.61 -7.78
N GLY A 113 -4.20 -9.50 -7.12
CA GLY A 113 -4.89 -8.23 -7.25
C GLY A 113 -5.00 -7.44 -5.96
N LEU A 114 -6.14 -6.80 -5.73
CA LEU A 114 -6.39 -5.95 -4.57
C LEU A 114 -7.65 -6.39 -3.84
N GLN A 115 -7.58 -6.37 -2.51
CA GLN A 115 -8.72 -6.55 -1.63
C GLN A 115 -8.95 -5.25 -0.85
N PHE A 116 -10.11 -4.64 -1.02
CA PHE A 116 -10.52 -3.45 -0.27
C PHE A 116 -11.35 -3.84 0.94
N LEU A 117 -11.09 -3.19 2.06
CA LEU A 117 -11.60 -3.55 3.37
C LEU A 117 -12.11 -2.27 4.06
N SER A 118 -13.25 -2.36 4.74
CA SER A 118 -13.84 -1.27 5.51
C SER A 118 -13.77 -1.57 7.01
N THR A 119 -13.40 -0.58 7.79
CA THR A 119 -13.44 -0.58 9.25
C THR A 119 -14.42 0.48 9.78
N ARG A 120 -15.43 0.87 8.99
CA ARG A 120 -16.47 1.82 9.42
C ARG A 120 -17.20 1.35 10.67
N VAL A 121 -17.42 0.04 10.76
CA VAL A 121 -17.84 -0.62 12.00
C VAL A 121 -16.58 -1.15 12.66
N GLU A 122 -16.03 -0.39 13.60
CA GLU A 122 -14.72 -0.64 14.23
C GLU A 122 -14.60 -2.02 14.91
N THR A 123 -15.72 -2.65 15.23
CA THR A 123 -15.80 -3.99 15.84
C THR A 123 -16.03 -5.11 14.84
N SER A 124 -16.28 -4.77 13.57
CA SER A 124 -16.61 -5.74 12.52
C SER A 124 -16.10 -5.23 11.15
N PRO A 125 -14.79 -5.28 10.90
CA PRO A 125 -14.26 -5.00 9.56
C PRO A 125 -14.87 -5.94 8.52
N GLU A 126 -15.10 -5.43 7.31
CA GLU A 126 -15.70 -6.18 6.22
C GLU A 126 -14.91 -6.02 4.91
N SER A 127 -15.00 -7.01 4.03
CA SER A 127 -14.54 -6.92 2.66
C SER A 127 -15.56 -6.12 1.84
N THR A 128 -15.13 -5.04 1.19
CA THR A 128 -16.02 -4.16 0.41
C THR A 128 -15.91 -4.38 -1.09
N SER A 129 -14.74 -4.71 -1.58
CA SER A 129 -14.49 -4.93 -3.00
C SER A 129 -13.24 -5.78 -3.20
N GLN A 130 -13.26 -6.59 -4.24
CA GLN A 130 -12.12 -7.38 -4.71
C GLN A 130 -11.89 -7.12 -6.18
N ILE A 131 -10.65 -6.81 -6.52
CA ILE A 131 -10.20 -6.61 -7.89
C ILE A 131 -9.23 -7.75 -8.21
N LEU A 132 -9.64 -8.68 -9.02
CA LEU A 132 -8.76 -9.73 -9.54
C LEU A 132 -8.08 -9.23 -10.81
N LEU A 133 -6.81 -9.51 -10.93
CA LEU A 133 -5.96 -9.16 -12.07
C LEU A 133 -5.37 -10.44 -12.63
N ASP A 134 -5.63 -10.70 -13.89
CA ASP A 134 -5.07 -11.85 -14.60
C ASP A 134 -3.61 -11.61 -15.02
N GLU A 135 -3.22 -10.34 -15.07
CA GLU A 135 -1.88 -9.92 -15.47
C GLU A 135 -0.92 -9.83 -14.28
N ASN A 136 0.36 -10.00 -14.55
CA ASN A 136 1.39 -9.85 -13.52
C ASN A 136 1.47 -8.43 -13.00
N ILE A 137 1.39 -8.27 -11.68
CA ILE A 137 1.59 -7.00 -11.01
C ILE A 137 3.09 -6.69 -11.00
N ARG A 138 3.47 -5.59 -11.63
CA ARG A 138 4.85 -5.10 -11.73
C ARG A 138 5.23 -4.15 -10.61
N ARG A 139 4.33 -3.24 -10.26
CA ARG A 139 4.52 -2.24 -9.22
C ARG A 139 3.21 -1.89 -8.54
N ILE A 140 3.32 -1.52 -7.28
CA ILE A 140 2.23 -0.95 -6.50
C ILE A 140 2.66 0.40 -5.95
N SER A 141 1.71 1.31 -5.81
CA SER A 141 1.88 2.56 -5.07
C SER A 141 0.60 2.88 -4.33
N TYR A 142 0.72 3.56 -3.21
CA TYR A 142 -0.42 3.98 -2.40
C TYR A 142 -0.04 5.25 -1.67
N LYS A 143 -0.91 6.22 -1.70
CA LYS A 143 -0.78 7.44 -0.87
C LYS A 143 -2.12 8.14 -0.80
N ASN A 144 -2.38 8.75 0.36
CA ASN A 144 -3.66 9.37 0.62
C ASN A 144 -4.81 8.34 0.40
N GLN A 145 -5.84 8.73 -0.32
CA GLN A 145 -7.01 7.91 -0.61
C GLN A 145 -6.90 7.13 -1.93
N TYR A 146 -5.68 6.82 -2.39
CA TYR A 146 -5.48 6.14 -3.67
C TYR A 146 -4.59 4.91 -3.53
N ALA A 147 -4.98 3.85 -4.22
CA ALA A 147 -4.17 2.66 -4.45
C ALA A 147 -3.92 2.51 -5.95
N GLY A 148 -2.68 2.28 -6.36
CA GLY A 148 -2.31 2.14 -7.75
C GLY A 148 -1.53 0.86 -8.01
N VAL A 149 -1.77 0.27 -9.17
CA VAL A 149 -1.02 -0.87 -9.68
C VAL A 149 -0.58 -0.63 -11.10
N ILE A 150 0.59 -1.16 -11.45
CA ILE A 150 1.02 -1.31 -12.82
C ILE A 150 1.15 -2.81 -13.09
N THR A 151 0.50 -3.25 -14.16
CA THR A 151 0.53 -4.65 -14.63
C THR A 151 1.14 -4.75 -16.02
N ASP A 152 1.48 -5.97 -16.42
CA ASP A 152 1.75 -6.27 -17.82
C ASP A 152 0.49 -6.05 -18.65
N ASN A 153 0.63 -5.60 -19.89
CA ASN A 153 -0.47 -5.41 -20.85
C ASN A 153 -0.29 -6.26 -22.13
N GLY A 154 0.34 -7.43 -21.98
CA GLY A 154 0.59 -8.32 -23.10
C GLY A 154 1.66 -7.81 -24.08
N SER A 155 1.54 -8.22 -25.34
CA SER A 155 2.56 -7.99 -26.39
C SER A 155 2.31 -6.79 -27.30
N GLY A 156 1.52 -5.82 -26.87
CA GLY A 156 1.18 -4.63 -27.65
C GLY A 156 2.25 -3.54 -27.65
N ALA A 157 1.98 -2.43 -28.34
CA ALA A 157 2.85 -1.25 -28.37
C ALA A 157 3.01 -0.61 -26.97
N ASP A 158 2.00 -0.74 -26.12
CA ASP A 158 2.00 -0.29 -24.72
C ASP A 158 2.05 -1.49 -23.80
N PRO A 159 3.25 -1.93 -23.35
CA PRO A 159 3.42 -3.16 -22.57
C PRO A 159 2.94 -3.07 -21.14
N TYR A 160 2.54 -1.90 -20.66
CA TYR A 160 2.10 -1.69 -19.28
C TYR A 160 0.69 -1.13 -19.22
N CYS A 161 -0.05 -1.52 -18.17
CA CYS A 161 -1.32 -0.95 -17.79
C CYS A 161 -1.25 -0.37 -16.37
N LEU A 162 -1.60 0.90 -16.24
CA LEU A 162 -1.70 1.63 -14.97
C LEU A 162 -3.17 1.74 -14.58
N ARG A 163 -3.49 1.31 -13.37
CA ARG A 163 -4.83 1.43 -12.78
C ARG A 163 -4.75 2.11 -11.42
N ILE A 164 -5.63 3.08 -11.18
CA ILE A 164 -5.74 3.79 -9.90
C ILE A 164 -7.15 3.57 -9.34
N TYR A 165 -7.22 3.27 -8.05
CA TYR A 165 -8.44 2.95 -7.33
C TYR A 165 -8.66 3.86 -6.12
N LYS A 166 -9.94 4.09 -5.79
CA LYS A 166 -10.39 4.71 -4.54
C LYS A 166 -10.49 3.70 -3.39
N PRO A 167 -10.74 4.15 -2.14
CA PRO A 167 -10.89 3.26 -0.99
C PRO A 167 -12.05 2.26 -1.08
N ASP A 168 -13.07 2.55 -1.89
CA ASP A 168 -14.20 1.65 -2.14
C ASP A 168 -13.94 0.63 -3.25
N GLY A 169 -12.74 0.65 -3.85
CA GLY A 169 -12.34 -0.20 -4.96
C GLY A 169 -12.78 0.32 -6.33
N SER A 170 -13.46 1.46 -6.41
CA SER A 170 -13.84 2.03 -7.71
C SER A 170 -12.62 2.56 -8.46
N THR A 171 -12.57 2.32 -9.77
CA THR A 171 -11.50 2.80 -10.64
C THR A 171 -11.59 4.31 -10.82
N VAL A 172 -10.48 5.00 -10.56
CA VAL A 172 -10.32 6.43 -10.82
C VAL A 172 -10.01 6.67 -12.30
N PHE A 173 -8.98 6.01 -12.79
CA PHE A 173 -8.65 5.92 -14.21
C PHE A 173 -7.80 4.67 -14.49
N GLU A 174 -7.80 4.31 -15.77
CA GLU A 174 -6.95 3.27 -16.34
C GLU A 174 -6.32 3.80 -17.63
N THR A 175 -5.05 3.48 -17.87
CA THR A 175 -4.36 3.84 -19.11
C THR A 175 -3.25 2.84 -19.40
N THR A 176 -3.01 2.58 -20.69
CA THR A 176 -1.84 1.82 -21.14
C THR A 176 -0.72 2.76 -21.53
N PHE A 177 0.51 2.30 -21.44
CA PHE A 177 1.68 3.11 -21.74
C PHE A 177 2.91 2.27 -22.07
N SER A 178 3.86 2.87 -22.80
CA SER A 178 5.16 2.26 -23.18
C SER A 178 6.37 2.88 -22.47
N TYR A 179 6.16 3.89 -21.62
CA TYR A 179 7.22 4.56 -20.89
C TYR A 179 7.98 3.58 -19.96
N GLN A 180 9.29 3.47 -20.13
CA GLN A 180 10.14 2.64 -19.27
C GLN A 180 10.37 3.35 -17.94
N TYR A 181 9.94 2.75 -16.85
CA TYR A 181 9.99 3.33 -15.51
C TYR A 181 10.77 2.43 -14.53
N THR A 182 11.39 3.05 -13.54
CA THR A 182 12.00 2.39 -12.38
C THR A 182 11.26 2.77 -11.10
N GLY A 183 10.61 3.95 -11.07
CA GLY A 183 9.81 4.44 -9.97
C GLY A 183 8.35 4.69 -10.35
N PHE A 184 7.45 4.41 -9.40
CA PHE A 184 6.03 4.67 -9.47
C PHE A 184 5.54 5.19 -8.13
N ASP A 185 5.04 6.41 -8.11
CA ASP A 185 4.51 7.05 -6.91
C ASP A 185 3.18 7.75 -7.19
N ILE A 186 2.35 7.83 -6.15
CA ILE A 186 1.13 8.63 -6.11
C ILE A 186 1.34 9.71 -5.05
N GLU A 187 1.11 10.98 -5.39
CA GLU A 187 1.19 12.07 -4.43
C GLU A 187 0.19 13.18 -4.74
N GLY A 188 -0.72 13.45 -3.77
CA GLY A 188 -1.87 14.32 -4.03
C GLY A 188 -2.70 13.82 -5.20
N ASP A 189 -2.93 14.68 -6.19
CA ASP A 189 -3.68 14.36 -7.40
C ASP A 189 -2.78 13.96 -8.59
N LEU A 190 -1.54 13.57 -8.32
CA LEU A 190 -0.56 13.23 -9.33
C LEU A 190 -0.12 11.78 -9.23
N VAL A 191 0.04 11.16 -10.38
CA VAL A 191 0.68 9.86 -10.57
C VAL A 191 1.99 10.09 -11.30
N MET A 192 3.07 9.65 -10.71
CA MET A 192 4.44 9.92 -11.15
C MET A 192 5.13 8.63 -11.54
N LEU A 193 5.51 8.53 -12.81
CA LEU A 193 6.41 7.51 -13.33
C LEU A 193 7.75 8.17 -13.63
N TYR A 194 8.84 7.54 -13.23
CA TYR A 194 10.17 8.08 -13.50
C TYR A 194 11.20 6.96 -13.67
N ASN A 195 12.29 7.30 -14.32
CA ASN A 195 13.49 6.48 -14.43
C ASN A 195 14.73 7.34 -14.18
N ASP A 196 15.91 6.83 -14.50
CA ASP A 196 17.18 7.46 -14.16
C ASP A 196 17.39 8.85 -14.75
N ASN A 197 16.67 9.24 -15.81
CA ASN A 197 16.87 10.53 -16.45
C ASN A 197 15.58 11.20 -16.98
N SER A 198 14.44 10.66 -16.67
CA SER A 198 13.16 11.23 -17.18
C SER A 198 12.01 10.97 -16.23
N CYS A 199 10.91 11.69 -16.44
CA CYS A 199 9.65 11.37 -15.77
C CYS A 199 8.44 11.62 -16.67
N CYS A 200 7.33 10.95 -16.32
CA CYS A 200 6.02 11.10 -16.94
C CYS A 200 4.99 11.24 -15.83
N ILE A 201 4.17 12.31 -15.88
CA ILE A 201 3.23 12.68 -14.84
C ILE A 201 1.81 12.67 -15.41
N TYR A 202 0.91 11.99 -14.70
CA TYR A 202 -0.52 12.01 -14.98
C TYR A 202 -1.27 12.68 -13.81
N ASN A 203 -2.41 13.29 -14.11
CA ASN A 203 -3.39 13.66 -13.09
C ASN A 203 -4.38 12.52 -12.83
N MET A 204 -5.26 12.67 -11.84
CA MET A 204 -6.29 11.67 -11.51
C MET A 204 -7.41 11.54 -12.56
N ALA A 205 -7.45 12.41 -13.59
CA ALA A 205 -8.30 12.21 -14.76
C ALA A 205 -7.62 11.37 -15.86
N GLY A 206 -6.43 10.80 -15.60
CA GLY A 206 -5.67 10.04 -16.58
C GLY A 206 -4.97 10.89 -17.65
N THR A 207 -5.01 12.21 -17.51
CA THR A 207 -4.37 13.13 -18.48
C THR A 207 -2.88 13.26 -18.16
N ARG A 208 -2.03 13.06 -19.17
CA ARG A 208 -0.59 13.28 -19.04
C ARG A 208 -0.30 14.79 -18.99
N LYS A 209 0.16 15.25 -17.85
CA LYS A 209 0.47 16.66 -17.55
C LYS A 209 1.89 17.05 -17.88
N PHE A 210 2.82 16.08 -17.83
CA PHE A 210 4.22 16.34 -18.14
C PHE A 210 4.89 15.06 -18.64
N SER A 211 5.86 15.23 -19.54
CA SER A 211 6.84 14.20 -19.90
C SER A 211 8.12 14.93 -20.32
N GLY A 212 9.24 14.58 -19.70
CA GLY A 212 10.50 15.25 -19.95
C GLY A 212 11.71 14.46 -19.51
N THR A 213 12.86 14.83 -20.09
CA THR A 213 14.18 14.29 -19.77
C THR A 213 15.03 15.33 -19.07
N PHE A 214 15.97 14.88 -18.25
CA PHE A 214 16.85 15.70 -17.43
C PHE A 214 18.32 15.39 -17.75
N ASP A 215 19.16 16.38 -17.54
CA ASP A 215 20.62 16.29 -17.71
C ASP A 215 21.33 15.73 -16.46
N PHE A 216 20.55 15.21 -15.51
CA PHE A 216 21.05 14.63 -14.27
C PHE A 216 20.27 13.34 -13.92
N THR A 217 20.87 12.51 -13.05
CA THR A 217 20.23 11.28 -12.59
C THR A 217 19.08 11.61 -11.64
N VAL A 218 17.86 11.16 -12.01
CA VAL A 218 16.64 11.30 -11.23
C VAL A 218 16.54 10.15 -10.23
N ASN A 219 16.55 10.49 -8.95
CA ASN A 219 16.38 9.51 -7.87
C ASN A 219 14.93 9.44 -7.38
N LYS A 220 14.22 10.58 -7.39
CA LYS A 220 12.86 10.69 -6.88
C LYS A 220 12.13 11.85 -7.55
N VAL A 221 10.83 11.66 -7.73
CA VAL A 221 9.90 12.71 -8.14
C VAL A 221 8.86 12.87 -7.04
N LEU A 222 8.59 14.09 -6.61
CA LEU A 222 7.64 14.42 -5.55
C LEU A 222 6.71 15.54 -6.00
N ALA A 223 5.58 15.72 -5.33
CA ALA A 223 4.81 16.96 -5.46
C ALA A 223 5.67 18.15 -5.00
N GLY A 224 5.64 19.22 -5.76
CA GLY A 224 6.35 20.45 -5.43
C GLY A 224 5.69 21.21 -4.28
N ARG A 225 6.34 22.29 -3.85
CA ARG A 225 5.86 23.14 -2.75
C ARG A 225 4.55 23.85 -3.08
N PHE A 226 4.33 24.19 -4.34
CA PHE A 226 3.16 24.90 -4.79
C PHE A 226 2.22 24.00 -5.58
N PRO A 227 0.89 24.24 -5.53
CA PRO A 227 -0.05 23.49 -6.36
C PRO A 227 0.33 23.53 -7.84
N GLY A 228 0.29 22.37 -8.49
CA GLY A 228 0.67 22.24 -9.90
C GLY A 228 2.18 22.29 -10.15
N THR A 229 3.02 22.09 -9.15
CA THR A 229 4.47 21.91 -9.32
C THR A 229 4.90 20.51 -8.91
N ILE A 230 6.00 20.06 -9.50
CA ILE A 230 6.71 18.82 -9.13
C ILE A 230 8.17 19.14 -8.82
N LEU A 231 8.73 18.38 -7.90
CA LEU A 231 10.14 18.46 -7.53
C LEU A 231 10.86 17.22 -8.04
N ILE A 232 11.82 17.42 -8.92
CA ILE A 232 12.68 16.35 -9.44
C ILE A 232 13.97 16.36 -8.62
N MET A 233 14.28 15.23 -8.00
CA MET A 233 15.42 15.11 -7.10
C MET A 233 16.47 14.18 -7.69
N GLY A 234 17.68 14.68 -7.83
CA GLY A 234 18.88 13.91 -8.12
C GLY A 234 19.87 13.93 -6.93
N ASN A 235 21.05 13.34 -7.12
CA ASN A 235 22.08 13.28 -6.07
C ASN A 235 22.63 14.66 -5.67
N GLN A 236 22.79 15.56 -6.63
CA GLN A 236 23.44 16.87 -6.43
C GLN A 236 22.62 18.03 -7.01
N LYS A 237 21.48 17.73 -7.62
CA LYS A 237 20.61 18.71 -8.29
C LYS A 237 19.16 18.44 -7.94
N MET A 238 18.43 19.52 -7.70
CA MET A 238 16.97 19.51 -7.59
C MET A 238 16.41 20.54 -8.55
N GLU A 239 15.29 20.22 -9.18
CA GLU A 239 14.60 21.09 -10.11
C GLU A 239 13.11 21.09 -9.82
N GLU A 240 12.50 22.27 -9.68
CA GLU A 240 11.06 22.42 -9.53
C GLU A 240 10.45 22.82 -10.87
N ILE A 241 9.45 22.07 -11.30
CA ILE A 241 8.79 22.25 -12.61
C ILE A 241 7.32 22.55 -12.37
N ARG A 242 6.79 23.52 -13.09
CA ARG A 242 5.37 23.84 -13.12
C ARG A 242 4.68 23.00 -14.21
N LEU A 243 3.67 22.24 -13.78
CA LEU A 243 2.80 21.50 -14.69
C LEU A 243 1.85 22.46 -15.45
N LYS A 244 1.61 22.17 -16.71
CA LYS A 244 0.67 22.91 -17.55
C LYS A 244 -0.70 22.23 -17.62
#